data_4b944b226e5d903898bd74c7f1a6ade3
#
_entry.id   4b944b226e5d903898bd74c7f1a6ade3
#
_cell.length_a   1.000
_cell.length_b   1.000
_cell.length_c   1.000
_cell.angle_alpha   90.00
_cell.angle_beta   90.00
_cell.angle_gamma   90.00
#
_symmetry.space_group_name_H-M   'P 1'
#
loop_
_entity.id
_entity.type
_entity.pdbx_description
1 polymer ?
#
loop_
_entity_poly.entity_id
_entity_poly.type
_entity_poly.pdbx_seq_one_letter_code
_entity_poly.pdbx_strand_id
1 'polypeptide(L)'
;PESIHKVAERVVKLVSMELPDNVRLIRDYDPSLPELPHDPDQIEQVLLNIVRNALQALGPEGGQIVLRTRTAFQLALRGPRCRLAGRVAVEDNGPGIPSHLQDTLFYPMVSGREGGTGLGLSIARNLIDQHSGKIEFTSWPGHTEFSVYLPIRK
;
A
#
# COMPACT_ATOMS: atom_id res chain seq x y z
N PRO A 1 6.95 13.97 14.03
CA PRO A 1 6.46 13.18 12.89
C PRO A 1 7.03 13.65 11.57
N GLU A 2 7.40 12.69 10.76
CA GLU A 2 7.86 12.99 9.41
C GLU A 2 6.69 13.15 8.47
N SER A 3 6.97 13.83 7.35
CA SER A 3 6.03 13.79 6.23
C SER A 3 5.92 12.37 5.70
N ILE A 4 4.70 11.94 5.38
CA ILE A 4 4.49 10.63 4.78
C ILE A 4 5.21 10.53 3.43
N HIS A 5 5.41 11.67 2.75
CA HIS A 5 6.12 11.68 1.47
C HIS A 5 7.60 11.35 1.63
N LYS A 6 8.21 11.67 2.78
CA LYS A 6 9.59 11.25 3.04
C LYS A 6 9.67 9.74 3.16
N VAL A 7 8.69 9.13 3.83
CA VAL A 7 8.64 7.67 3.94
C VAL A 7 8.44 7.06 2.55
N ALA A 8 7.52 7.61 1.77
CA ALA A 8 7.27 7.14 0.42
C ALA A 8 8.54 7.21 -0.44
N GLU A 9 9.30 8.30 -0.33
CA GLU A 9 10.53 8.46 -1.11
C GLU A 9 11.62 7.47 -0.69
N ARG A 10 11.68 7.11 0.59
CA ARG A 10 12.62 6.06 1.01
C ARG A 10 12.24 4.72 0.38
N VAL A 11 10.94 4.43 0.32
CA VAL A 11 10.46 3.20 -0.33
C VAL A 11 10.80 3.21 -1.81
N VAL A 12 10.57 4.33 -2.49
CA VAL A 12 10.92 4.47 -3.91
C VAL A 12 12.40 4.20 -4.12
N LYS A 13 13.25 4.77 -3.28
CA LYS A 13 14.68 4.61 -3.40
C LYS A 13 15.10 3.14 -3.24
N LEU A 14 14.54 2.47 -2.24
CA LEU A 14 14.86 1.06 -2.01
C LEU A 14 14.37 0.17 -3.14
N VAL A 15 13.15 0.39 -3.59
CA VAL A 15 12.56 -0.43 -4.64
C VAL A 15 13.23 -0.17 -5.99
N SER A 16 13.68 1.06 -6.22
CA SER A 16 14.35 1.40 -7.49
C SER A 16 15.57 0.52 -7.76
N MET A 17 16.21 0.03 -6.71
CA MET A 17 17.33 -0.88 -6.87
C MET A 17 16.92 -2.29 -7.29
N GLU A 18 15.63 -2.61 -7.16
CA GLU A 18 15.07 -3.93 -7.47
C GLU A 18 14.26 -3.92 -8.77
N LEU A 19 13.98 -2.74 -9.34
CA LEU A 19 13.06 -2.65 -10.48
C LEU A 19 13.66 -3.24 -11.74
N PRO A 20 12.94 -4.18 -12.40
CA PRO A 20 13.31 -4.59 -13.74
C PRO A 20 13.16 -3.44 -14.73
N ASP A 21 13.84 -3.53 -15.87
CA ASP A 21 13.81 -2.49 -16.88
C ASP A 21 12.41 -2.26 -17.45
N ASN A 22 11.54 -3.27 -17.41
CA ASN A 22 10.21 -3.18 -17.99
C ASN A 22 9.15 -2.79 -16.96
N VAL A 23 9.55 -2.32 -15.79
CA VAL A 23 8.61 -1.84 -14.76
C VAL A 23 8.86 -0.35 -14.54
N ARG A 24 7.77 0.42 -14.57
CA ARG A 24 7.82 1.85 -14.27
C ARG A 24 7.18 2.11 -12.91
N LEU A 25 7.85 2.90 -12.09
CA LEU A 25 7.31 3.35 -10.81
C LEU A 25 6.97 4.83 -10.93
N ILE A 26 5.71 5.16 -10.74
CA ILE A 26 5.19 6.51 -10.93
C ILE A 26 4.78 7.07 -9.58
N ARG A 27 5.18 8.31 -9.31
CA ARG A 27 4.76 9.05 -8.11
C ARG A 27 3.58 9.94 -8.47
N ASP A 28 2.54 9.88 -7.66
CA ASP A 28 1.35 10.71 -7.84
C ASP A 28 0.95 11.23 -6.46
N TYR A 29 1.70 12.23 -5.98
CA TYR A 29 1.57 12.73 -4.63
C TYR A 29 0.73 13.98 -4.58
N ASP A 30 -0.05 14.10 -3.50
CA ASP A 30 -0.79 15.31 -3.17
C ASP A 30 0.09 16.18 -2.27
N PRO A 31 0.64 17.29 -2.78
CA PRO A 31 1.53 18.10 -1.96
C PRO A 31 0.82 18.82 -0.82
N SER A 32 -0.50 18.91 -0.85
CA SER A 32 -1.26 19.55 0.20
C SER A 32 -1.55 18.64 1.38
N LEU A 33 -1.18 17.35 1.29
CA LEU A 33 -1.42 16.41 2.39
C LEU A 33 -0.60 16.82 3.61
N PRO A 34 -1.24 17.05 4.77
CA PRO A 34 -0.49 17.46 5.94
C PRO A 34 0.31 16.32 6.53
N GLU A 35 1.24 16.66 7.41
CA GLU A 35 1.94 15.63 8.18
C GLU A 35 0.95 14.90 9.07
N LEU A 36 1.14 13.60 9.20
CA LEU A 36 0.27 12.78 10.05
C LEU A 36 1.09 12.01 11.07
N PRO A 37 0.48 11.73 12.23
CA PRO A 37 1.15 10.91 13.23
C PRO A 37 1.34 9.49 12.69
N HIS A 38 2.58 9.02 12.72
CA HIS A 38 2.89 7.66 12.31
C HIS A 38 4.28 7.30 12.77
N ASP A 39 4.57 6.01 12.80
CA ASP A 39 5.90 5.49 13.00
C ASP A 39 6.54 5.33 11.62
N PRO A 40 7.54 6.16 11.27
CA PRO A 40 8.09 6.13 9.91
C PRO A 40 8.65 4.77 9.51
N ASP A 41 9.31 4.07 10.43
CA ASP A 41 9.90 2.78 10.12
C ASP A 41 8.84 1.73 9.85
N GLN A 42 7.75 1.75 10.62
CA GLN A 42 6.66 0.80 10.43
C GLN A 42 5.90 1.06 9.14
N ILE A 43 5.64 2.34 8.84
CA ILE A 43 4.95 2.68 7.60
C ILE A 43 5.84 2.37 6.39
N GLU A 44 7.14 2.61 6.51
CA GLU A 44 8.07 2.20 5.46
C GLU A 44 7.95 0.70 5.18
N GLN A 45 7.91 -0.12 6.23
CA GLN A 45 7.77 -1.56 6.07
C GLN A 45 6.45 -1.94 5.40
N VAL A 46 5.35 -1.29 5.80
CA VAL A 46 4.03 -1.53 5.21
C VAL A 46 4.08 -1.24 3.70
N LEU A 47 4.58 -0.07 3.34
CA LEU A 47 4.61 0.32 1.92
C LEU A 47 5.56 -0.56 1.13
N LEU A 48 6.70 -0.92 1.70
CA LEU A 48 7.65 -1.81 1.05
C LEU A 48 7.01 -3.16 0.75
N ASN A 49 6.29 -3.73 1.72
CA ASN A 49 5.62 -5.00 1.55
C ASN A 49 4.57 -4.92 0.44
N ILE A 50 3.80 -3.85 0.41
CA ILE A 50 2.75 -3.67 -0.60
C ILE A 50 3.36 -3.45 -1.99
N VAL A 51 4.40 -2.63 -2.09
CA VAL A 51 5.04 -2.36 -3.39
C VAL A 51 5.71 -3.63 -3.92
N ARG A 52 6.38 -4.39 -3.06
CA ARG A 52 6.99 -5.66 -3.48
C ARG A 52 5.94 -6.66 -3.91
N ASN A 53 4.78 -6.66 -3.26
CA ASN A 53 3.67 -7.49 -3.65
C ASN A 53 3.18 -7.12 -5.06
N ALA A 54 3.08 -5.82 -5.34
CA ALA A 54 2.70 -5.33 -6.66
C ALA A 54 3.73 -5.74 -7.71
N LEU A 55 5.01 -5.62 -7.37
CA LEU A 55 6.08 -6.00 -8.28
C LEU A 55 6.02 -7.48 -8.63
N GLN A 56 5.76 -8.35 -7.65
CA GLN A 56 5.58 -9.77 -7.90
C GLN A 56 4.36 -10.04 -8.79
N ALA A 57 3.29 -9.28 -8.59
CA ALA A 57 2.06 -9.45 -9.38
C ALA A 57 2.28 -9.15 -10.86
N LEU A 58 3.15 -8.19 -11.17
CA LEU A 58 3.45 -7.86 -12.56
C LEU A 58 4.17 -9.00 -13.28
N GLY A 59 5.03 -9.72 -12.57
CA GLY A 59 5.75 -10.84 -13.14
C GLY A 59 6.69 -10.44 -14.28
N PRO A 60 7.07 -11.39 -15.12
CA PRO A 60 8.07 -11.12 -16.17
C PRO A 60 7.61 -10.19 -17.27
N GLU A 61 6.29 -10.02 -17.41
CA GLU A 61 5.76 -9.10 -18.43
C GLU A 61 5.95 -7.64 -18.06
N GLY A 62 6.19 -7.37 -16.77
CA GLY A 62 6.38 -6.00 -16.32
C GLY A 62 5.09 -5.21 -16.27
N GLY A 63 5.23 -3.90 -16.28
CA GLY A 63 4.10 -3.00 -16.23
C GLY A 63 4.41 -1.75 -15.47
N GLN A 64 3.43 -1.27 -14.70
CA GLN A 64 3.57 0.01 -14.02
C GLN A 64 2.99 -0.07 -12.62
N ILE A 65 3.66 0.60 -11.70
CA ILE A 65 3.22 0.75 -10.31
C ILE A 65 3.09 2.23 -10.03
N VAL A 66 1.96 2.64 -9.47
CA VAL A 66 1.73 4.03 -9.08
C VAL A 66 1.66 4.11 -7.57
N LEU A 67 2.48 4.98 -6.99
CA LEU A 67 2.44 5.28 -5.56
C LEU A 67 1.76 6.64 -5.42
N ARG A 68 0.58 6.62 -4.78
CA ARG A 68 -0.32 7.78 -4.77
C ARG A 68 -0.64 8.20 -3.35
N THR A 69 -0.69 9.52 -3.12
CA THR A 69 -1.16 10.05 -1.85
C THR A 69 -2.32 11.00 -2.07
N ARG A 70 -3.29 10.97 -1.16
CA ARG A 70 -4.48 11.82 -1.22
C ARG A 70 -4.99 12.07 0.19
N THR A 71 -5.76 13.13 0.35
CA THR A 71 -6.57 13.34 1.54
C THR A 71 -7.92 12.66 1.33
N ALA A 72 -8.44 12.01 2.36
CA ALA A 72 -9.70 11.27 2.26
C ALA A 72 -10.49 11.40 3.53
N PHE A 73 -11.81 11.19 3.43
CA PHE A 73 -12.69 11.11 4.59
C PHE A 73 -13.08 9.65 4.82
N GLN A 74 -12.98 9.21 6.09
CA GLN A 74 -13.29 7.84 6.45
C GLN A 74 -14.20 7.82 7.67
N LEU A 75 -15.40 7.30 7.49
CA LEU A 75 -16.36 7.16 8.58
C LEU A 75 -15.96 6.08 9.57
N ALA A 76 -15.30 5.05 9.09
CA ALA A 76 -15.09 3.83 9.85
C ALA A 76 -13.70 3.71 10.46
N LEU A 77 -12.86 4.75 10.44
CA LEU A 77 -11.52 4.62 10.99
C LEU A 77 -11.56 4.41 12.49
N ARG A 78 -12.13 5.33 13.22
CA ARG A 78 -12.31 5.18 14.67
C ARG A 78 -13.45 6.09 15.10
N GLY A 79 -14.40 5.55 15.86
CA GLY A 79 -15.50 6.30 16.39
C GLY A 79 -16.59 6.56 15.36
N PRO A 80 -17.64 7.25 15.78
CA PRO A 80 -18.84 7.42 14.96
C PRO A 80 -18.78 8.57 13.97
N ARG A 81 -17.71 9.37 14.00
CA ARG A 81 -17.59 10.54 13.15
C ARG A 81 -16.77 10.27 11.94
N CYS A 82 -17.09 10.97 10.86
CA CYS A 82 -16.24 11.03 9.70
C CYS A 82 -14.90 11.67 10.09
N ARG A 83 -13.81 11.05 9.70
CA ARG A 83 -12.48 11.55 10.03
C ARG A 83 -11.69 11.83 8.77
N LEU A 84 -10.90 12.88 8.87
CA LEU A 84 -9.95 13.18 7.81
C LEU A 84 -8.77 12.21 7.92
N ALA A 85 -8.40 11.65 6.81
CA ALA A 85 -7.33 10.66 6.75
C ALA A 85 -6.38 10.96 5.60
N GLY A 86 -5.13 10.56 5.77
CA GLY A 86 -4.21 10.48 4.65
C GLY A 86 -4.34 9.11 4.01
N ARG A 87 -4.46 9.09 2.69
CA ARG A 87 -4.53 7.85 1.93
C ARG A 87 -3.23 7.68 1.15
N VAL A 88 -2.59 6.54 1.34
CA VAL A 88 -1.42 6.17 0.55
C VAL A 88 -1.79 4.90 -0.20
N ALA A 89 -1.75 4.95 -1.51
CA ALA A 89 -2.20 3.85 -2.35
C ALA A 89 -1.09 3.36 -3.26
N VAL A 90 -1.07 2.06 -3.50
CA VAL A 90 -0.18 1.42 -4.45
C VAL A 90 -1.03 0.69 -5.47
N GLU A 91 -0.94 1.14 -6.71
CA GLU A 91 -1.73 0.59 -7.80
C GLU A 91 -0.80 -0.09 -8.80
N ASP A 92 -1.18 -1.29 -9.26
CA ASP A 92 -0.45 -1.94 -10.35
C ASP A 92 -1.42 -2.33 -11.46
N ASN A 93 -0.89 -2.49 -12.68
CA ASN A 93 -1.68 -2.89 -13.83
C ASN A 93 -1.45 -4.35 -14.21
N GLY A 94 -1.17 -5.18 -13.22
CA GLY A 94 -0.99 -6.61 -13.40
C GLY A 94 -2.31 -7.35 -13.58
N PRO A 95 -2.27 -8.68 -13.51
CA PRO A 95 -3.45 -9.49 -13.83
C PRO A 95 -4.58 -9.43 -12.81
N GLY A 96 -4.34 -8.84 -11.66
CA GLY A 96 -5.33 -8.83 -10.58
C GLY A 96 -5.16 -10.00 -9.64
N ILE A 97 -5.90 -9.97 -8.53
CA ILE A 97 -5.88 -11.02 -7.53
C ILE A 97 -6.97 -12.02 -7.86
N PRO A 98 -6.63 -13.32 -7.92
CA PRO A 98 -7.67 -14.32 -8.14
C PRO A 98 -8.78 -14.22 -7.10
N SER A 99 -10.02 -14.32 -7.53
CA SER A 99 -11.17 -14.10 -6.65
C SER A 99 -11.18 -15.06 -5.46
N HIS A 100 -10.70 -16.29 -5.64
CA HIS A 100 -10.68 -17.27 -4.55
C HIS A 100 -9.67 -16.93 -3.45
N LEU A 101 -8.78 -15.98 -3.68
CA LEU A 101 -7.80 -15.54 -2.67
C LEU A 101 -8.20 -14.24 -2.00
N GLN A 102 -9.17 -13.49 -2.54
CA GLN A 102 -9.45 -12.15 -2.05
C GLN A 102 -9.97 -12.14 -0.62
N ASP A 103 -10.78 -13.11 -0.25
CA ASP A 103 -11.37 -13.17 1.10
C ASP A 103 -10.34 -13.45 2.19
N THR A 104 -9.23 -14.10 1.85
CA THR A 104 -8.22 -14.50 2.83
C THR A 104 -6.87 -13.80 2.60
N LEU A 105 -6.87 -12.75 1.83
CA LEU A 105 -5.63 -12.11 1.36
C LEU A 105 -4.72 -11.66 2.50
N PHE A 106 -5.29 -11.21 3.61
CA PHE A 106 -4.51 -10.71 4.74
C PHE A 106 -4.22 -11.78 5.80
N TYR A 107 -4.63 -13.02 5.56
CA TYR A 107 -4.31 -14.10 6.49
C TYR A 107 -2.85 -14.52 6.28
N PRO A 108 -2.15 -14.90 7.34
CA PRO A 108 -0.77 -15.38 7.21
C PRO A 108 -0.68 -16.60 6.29
N MET A 109 0.40 -16.68 5.54
CA MET A 109 0.73 -17.81 4.66
C MET A 109 -0.18 -17.96 3.45
N VAL A 110 -1.00 -16.95 3.15
CA VAL A 110 -1.77 -16.94 1.90
C VAL A 110 -0.93 -16.28 0.82
N SER A 111 -0.65 -17.00 -0.26
CA SER A 111 0.08 -16.44 -1.39
C SER A 111 -0.47 -17.05 -2.67
N GLY A 112 -0.81 -16.21 -3.62
CA GLY A 112 -1.21 -16.64 -4.95
C GLY A 112 -0.07 -16.70 -5.93
N ARG A 113 1.17 -16.54 -5.44
CA ARG A 113 2.34 -16.45 -6.31
C ARG A 113 3.45 -17.34 -5.80
N GLU A 114 4.16 -17.91 -6.74
CA GLU A 114 5.36 -18.66 -6.43
C GLU A 114 6.41 -17.71 -5.86
N GLY A 115 7.06 -18.12 -4.79
CA GLY A 115 8.07 -17.31 -4.13
C GLY A 115 7.55 -16.29 -3.14
N GLY A 116 6.23 -16.12 -3.04
CA GLY A 116 5.67 -15.24 -2.02
C GLY A 116 5.74 -15.87 -0.65
N THR A 117 6.00 -15.06 0.37
CA THR A 117 6.09 -15.58 1.73
C THR A 117 4.72 -15.81 2.36
N GLY A 118 3.69 -15.11 1.88
CA GLY A 118 2.36 -15.15 2.46
C GLY A 118 2.22 -14.39 3.75
N LEU A 119 3.26 -13.66 4.19
CA LEU A 119 3.24 -12.93 5.45
C LEU A 119 3.18 -11.43 5.29
N GLY A 120 3.64 -10.90 4.14
CA GLY A 120 3.78 -9.45 3.97
C GLY A 120 2.51 -8.67 4.20
N LEU A 121 1.38 -9.15 3.68
CA LEU A 121 0.12 -8.42 3.80
C LEU A 121 -0.47 -8.51 5.21
N SER A 122 -0.31 -9.65 5.88
CA SER A 122 -0.78 -9.77 7.27
C SER A 122 0.02 -8.87 8.21
N ILE A 123 1.32 -8.76 7.98
CA ILE A 123 2.17 -7.85 8.75
C ILE A 123 1.74 -6.42 8.49
N ALA A 124 1.52 -6.05 7.23
CA ALA A 124 1.08 -4.71 6.87
C ALA A 124 -0.23 -4.36 7.57
N ARG A 125 -1.20 -5.26 7.55
CA ARG A 125 -2.49 -5.04 8.20
C ARG A 125 -2.33 -4.83 9.70
N ASN A 126 -1.51 -5.65 10.36
CA ASN A 126 -1.29 -5.53 11.79
C ASN A 126 -0.67 -4.19 12.17
N LEU A 127 0.31 -3.74 11.40
CA LEU A 127 0.95 -2.45 11.65
C LEU A 127 -0.03 -1.29 11.44
N ILE A 128 -0.85 -1.36 10.41
CA ILE A 128 -1.84 -0.32 10.15
C ILE A 128 -2.92 -0.32 11.23
N ASP A 129 -3.33 -1.50 11.72
CA ASP A 129 -4.28 -1.57 12.84
C ASP A 129 -3.71 -0.88 14.08
N GLN A 130 -2.41 -1.03 14.35
CA GLN A 130 -1.75 -0.37 15.47
C GLN A 130 -1.73 1.15 15.31
N HIS A 131 -1.80 1.64 14.08
CA HIS A 131 -1.89 3.08 13.79
C HIS A 131 -3.33 3.60 13.81
N SER A 132 -4.30 2.77 14.17
CA SER A 132 -5.72 3.10 14.11
C SER A 132 -6.17 3.42 12.69
N GLY A 133 -5.48 2.87 11.72
CA GLY A 133 -5.77 3.06 10.32
C GLY A 133 -6.52 1.89 9.74
N LYS A 134 -6.56 1.86 8.42
CA LYS A 134 -7.30 0.85 7.68
C LYS A 134 -6.55 0.55 6.40
N ILE A 135 -6.57 -0.70 5.97
CA ILE A 135 -6.03 -1.10 4.69
C ILE A 135 -7.14 -1.77 3.88
N GLU A 136 -7.28 -1.37 2.63
CA GLU A 136 -8.30 -1.88 1.71
C GLU A 136 -7.66 -2.20 0.38
N PHE A 137 -8.36 -2.99 -0.43
CA PHE A 137 -7.90 -3.22 -1.79
C PHE A 137 -9.09 -3.32 -2.74
N THR A 138 -8.82 -3.00 -4.01
CA THR A 138 -9.71 -3.30 -5.12
C THR A 138 -8.89 -4.02 -6.17
N SER A 139 -9.50 -5.00 -6.84
CA SER A 139 -8.76 -5.78 -7.84
C SER A 139 -9.70 -6.35 -8.87
N TRP A 140 -9.27 -6.26 -10.12
CA TRP A 140 -9.89 -6.92 -11.26
C TRP A 140 -8.79 -7.11 -12.31
N PRO A 141 -9.03 -7.87 -13.36
CA PRO A 141 -7.97 -8.08 -14.37
C PRO A 141 -7.47 -6.74 -14.92
N GLY A 142 -6.18 -6.52 -14.85
CA GLY A 142 -5.53 -5.30 -15.29
C GLY A 142 -5.40 -4.22 -14.22
N HIS A 143 -5.88 -4.49 -13.00
CA HIS A 143 -5.84 -3.47 -11.95
C HIS A 143 -5.86 -4.09 -10.56
N THR A 144 -4.93 -3.67 -9.72
CA THR A 144 -4.97 -3.94 -8.27
C THR A 144 -4.48 -2.69 -7.56
N GLU A 145 -5.22 -2.24 -6.58
CA GLU A 145 -4.83 -1.08 -5.78
C GLU A 145 -5.04 -1.38 -4.30
N PHE A 146 -3.97 -1.25 -3.53
CA PHE A 146 -4.03 -1.30 -2.07
C PHE A 146 -4.00 0.11 -1.53
N SER A 147 -4.93 0.45 -0.65
CA SER A 147 -5.02 1.78 -0.04
C SER A 147 -4.84 1.66 1.46
N VAL A 148 -3.93 2.45 1.99
CA VAL A 148 -3.67 2.56 3.43
C VAL A 148 -4.21 3.90 3.88
N TYR A 149 -5.04 3.89 4.91
CA TYR A 149 -5.64 5.11 5.47
C TYR A 149 -5.07 5.32 6.87
N LEU A 150 -4.54 6.49 7.10
CA LEU A 150 -3.99 6.88 8.41
C LEU A 150 -4.71 8.13 8.89
N PRO A 151 -5.22 8.13 10.15
CA PRO A 151 -5.96 9.31 10.63
C PRO A 151 -5.06 10.53 10.71
N ILE A 152 -5.61 11.67 10.34
CA ILE A 152 -4.95 12.95 10.51
C ILE A 152 -5.43 13.50 11.84
N ARG A 153 -4.49 13.71 12.76
CA ARG A 153 -4.82 14.25 14.08
C ARG A 153 -5.06 15.74 13.97
N LYS A 154 -6.06 16.20 14.69
CA LYS A 154 -6.34 17.62 14.78
C LYS A 154 -5.45 18.30 15.78
#